data_6e0c06bf5a7d611b6558c4c5afb41130
#
_entry.id   6e0c06bf5a7d611b6558c4c5afb41130
#
_cell.length_a   1.000
_cell.length_b   1.000
_cell.length_c   1.000
_cell.angle_alpha   90.00
_cell.angle_beta   90.00
_cell.angle_gamma   90.00
#
_symmetry.space_group_name_H-M   'P 1'
#
loop_
_entity.id
_entity.type
_entity.pdbx_description
1 polymer ?
#
loop_
_entity_poly.entity_id
_entity_poly.type
_entity_poly.pdbx_seq_one_letter_code
_entity_poly.pdbx_strand_id
1 'polypeptide(L)'
;MTVLPQSVDALHRLSDAVDGFLRSEKEFNLADPATHLLVGGRFRTLGTQIGAGVLSGVPDEDIAAIVQPARSACARTPFMRSEQEWARGYPSDFRLVEHVMAQANGATPGTLGWHVEASLQSSAIAQQLRNRVLHQARLISDVLTAPRNGPRSVLLIASGAAPDLRHIPPGVVRPGDRFVLTDVDPDALALAQKRLGLLNDFTTAVPGNVFRALRPLAELGPFDLVLANGLYDYLNDRAAVRLTEAVLTRLCRPGGTFCFSCIGVGNPFRWPLEFLMEWSLIERDEAAVRSLLPGCDVSIGHDPTGLALLTHVRTRR
;
A
#
# COMPACT_ATOMS: atom_id res chain seq x y z
N MET A 1 6.61 27.93 -26.59
CA MET A 1 7.43 27.63 -25.40
C MET A 1 8.76 27.05 -25.89
N THR A 2 9.88 27.66 -25.55
CA THR A 2 11.21 27.13 -25.93
C THR A 2 11.53 25.97 -24.99
N VAL A 3 11.54 24.76 -25.51
CA VAL A 3 11.95 23.58 -24.73
C VAL A 3 13.42 23.73 -24.37
N LEU A 4 13.76 23.62 -23.10
CA LEU A 4 15.14 23.72 -22.62
C LEU A 4 15.97 22.54 -23.19
N PRO A 5 17.25 22.72 -23.56
CA PRO A 5 18.09 21.63 -24.08
C PRO A 5 18.12 20.38 -23.21
N GLN A 6 18.06 20.53 -21.88
CA GLN A 6 18.01 19.43 -20.93
C GLN A 6 16.74 18.57 -21.03
N SER A 7 15.60 19.19 -21.39
CA SER A 7 14.32 18.47 -21.56
C SER A 7 14.32 17.60 -22.83
N VAL A 8 14.96 18.08 -23.91
CA VAL A 8 15.10 17.29 -25.16
C VAL A 8 15.94 16.05 -24.93
N ASP A 9 17.04 16.20 -24.22
CA ASP A 9 17.95 15.11 -23.87
C ASP A 9 17.27 14.06 -22.93
N ALA A 10 16.44 14.51 -22.00
CA ALA A 10 15.65 13.65 -21.13
C ALA A 10 14.59 12.85 -21.93
N LEU A 11 13.93 13.48 -22.91
CA LEU A 11 12.96 12.80 -23.79
C LEU A 11 13.63 11.71 -24.64
N HIS A 12 14.81 11.96 -25.20
CA HIS A 12 15.56 10.95 -25.95
C HIS A 12 15.93 9.76 -25.07
N ARG A 13 16.50 10.00 -23.88
CA ARG A 13 16.85 8.92 -22.94
C ARG A 13 15.63 8.13 -22.49
N LEU A 14 14.49 8.79 -22.28
CA LEU A 14 13.24 8.13 -21.95
C LEU A 14 12.75 7.22 -23.09
N SER A 15 12.78 7.71 -24.34
CA SER A 15 12.44 6.92 -25.52
C SER A 15 13.35 5.70 -25.66
N ASP A 16 14.66 5.87 -25.48
CA ASP A 16 15.63 4.76 -25.52
C ASP A 16 15.35 3.71 -24.42
N ALA A 17 14.94 4.16 -23.23
CA ALA A 17 14.60 3.27 -22.13
C ALA A 17 13.30 2.48 -22.40
N VAL A 18 12.28 3.11 -23.00
CA VAL A 18 11.05 2.44 -23.47
C VAL A 18 11.40 1.36 -24.50
N ASP A 19 12.16 1.72 -25.52
CA ASP A 19 12.60 0.79 -26.56
C ASP A 19 13.42 -0.37 -25.98
N GLY A 20 14.34 -0.05 -25.06
CA GLY A 20 15.13 -1.04 -24.35
C GLY A 20 14.26 -2.02 -23.57
N PHE A 21 13.24 -1.53 -22.87
CA PHE A 21 12.29 -2.38 -22.15
C PHE A 21 11.50 -3.29 -23.11
N LEU A 22 10.96 -2.76 -24.18
CA LEU A 22 10.20 -3.52 -25.17
C LEU A 22 11.05 -4.55 -25.92
N ARG A 23 12.32 -4.23 -26.22
CA ARG A 23 13.26 -5.18 -26.85
C ARG A 23 13.54 -6.40 -25.97
N SER A 24 13.21 -6.39 -24.67
CA SER A 24 13.35 -7.57 -23.80
C SER A 24 12.65 -8.81 -24.37
N GLU A 25 11.55 -8.66 -25.10
CA GLU A 25 10.83 -9.76 -25.74
C GLU A 25 11.67 -10.48 -26.81
N LYS A 26 12.61 -9.78 -27.45
CA LYS A 26 13.41 -10.31 -28.54
C LYS A 26 14.83 -10.69 -28.12
N GLU A 27 15.35 -10.00 -27.11
CA GLU A 27 16.76 -10.11 -26.71
C GLU A 27 16.98 -11.11 -25.57
N PHE A 28 15.94 -11.42 -24.78
CA PHE A 28 16.06 -12.31 -23.63
C PHE A 28 15.38 -13.65 -23.85
N ASN A 29 15.92 -14.70 -23.22
CA ASN A 29 15.25 -15.99 -23.17
C ASN A 29 14.11 -15.96 -22.15
N LEU A 30 12.90 -15.65 -22.62
CA LEU A 30 11.72 -15.58 -21.74
C LEU A 30 11.25 -16.94 -21.19
N ALA A 31 11.79 -18.06 -21.70
CA ALA A 31 11.52 -19.38 -21.13
C ALA A 31 12.31 -19.62 -19.82
N ASP A 32 13.39 -18.87 -19.58
CA ASP A 32 14.18 -18.96 -18.37
C ASP A 32 13.55 -18.08 -17.26
N PRO A 33 13.07 -18.66 -16.15
CA PRO A 33 12.53 -17.88 -15.04
C PRO A 33 13.47 -16.81 -14.49
N ALA A 34 14.79 -17.03 -14.51
CA ALA A 34 15.78 -16.06 -14.01
C ALA A 34 15.82 -14.76 -14.84
N THR A 35 15.28 -14.78 -16.05
CA THR A 35 15.19 -13.59 -16.92
C THR A 35 14.41 -12.43 -16.28
N HIS A 36 13.56 -12.68 -15.26
CA HIS A 36 12.87 -11.60 -14.55
C HIS A 36 13.84 -10.58 -13.94
N LEU A 37 15.07 -10.97 -13.56
CA LEU A 37 16.09 -10.05 -13.06
C LEU A 37 16.56 -9.06 -14.13
N LEU A 38 16.72 -9.54 -15.38
CA LEU A 38 17.13 -8.72 -16.52
C LEU A 38 15.99 -7.78 -16.95
N VAL A 39 14.78 -8.30 -17.06
CA VAL A 39 13.57 -7.51 -17.35
C VAL A 39 13.35 -6.46 -16.24
N GLY A 40 13.50 -6.85 -14.98
CA GLY A 40 13.44 -5.93 -13.85
C GLY A 40 14.52 -4.84 -13.88
N GLY A 41 15.71 -5.16 -14.38
CA GLY A 41 16.76 -4.17 -14.64
C GLY A 41 16.30 -3.10 -15.64
N ARG A 42 15.73 -3.51 -16.79
CA ARG A 42 15.19 -2.58 -17.79
C ARG A 42 13.97 -1.80 -17.28
N PHE A 43 13.10 -2.44 -16.52
CA PHE A 43 11.97 -1.78 -15.89
C PHE A 43 12.43 -0.68 -14.89
N ARG A 44 13.45 -0.94 -14.09
CA ARG A 44 14.06 0.08 -13.22
C ARG A 44 14.70 1.22 -14.00
N THR A 45 15.43 0.92 -15.09
CA THR A 45 15.98 1.94 -15.99
C THR A 45 14.88 2.83 -16.54
N LEU A 46 13.78 2.24 -17.02
CA LEU A 46 12.61 2.97 -17.48
C LEU A 46 12.06 3.90 -16.39
N GLY A 47 11.83 3.39 -15.19
CA GLY A 47 11.38 4.19 -14.04
C GLY A 47 12.32 5.36 -13.70
N THR A 48 13.63 5.14 -13.77
CA THR A 48 14.64 6.19 -13.55
C THR A 48 14.56 7.28 -14.62
N GLN A 49 14.35 6.91 -15.90
CA GLN A 49 14.26 7.89 -17.00
C GLN A 49 12.92 8.65 -16.97
N ILE A 50 11.82 8.00 -16.56
CA ILE A 50 10.56 8.72 -16.28
C ILE A 50 10.81 9.81 -15.22
N GLY A 51 11.42 9.45 -14.09
CA GLY A 51 11.75 10.40 -13.03
C GLY A 51 12.68 11.53 -13.48
N ALA A 52 13.69 11.21 -14.31
CA ALA A 52 14.58 12.21 -14.87
C ALA A 52 13.83 13.19 -15.78
N GLY A 53 12.86 12.72 -16.56
CA GLY A 53 11.98 13.55 -17.38
C GLY A 53 11.18 14.54 -16.53
N VAL A 54 10.50 14.06 -15.50
CA VAL A 54 9.71 14.88 -14.58
C VAL A 54 10.60 15.94 -13.90
N LEU A 55 11.74 15.53 -13.36
CA LEU A 55 12.69 16.45 -12.68
C LEU A 55 13.33 17.47 -13.62
N SER A 56 13.37 17.17 -14.92
CA SER A 56 13.84 18.11 -15.96
C SER A 56 12.74 19.06 -16.45
N GLY A 57 11.52 18.98 -15.88
CA GLY A 57 10.39 19.84 -16.23
C GLY A 57 9.72 19.46 -17.55
N VAL A 58 9.88 18.21 -18.01
CA VAL A 58 9.09 17.70 -19.14
C VAL A 58 7.62 17.61 -18.70
N PRO A 59 6.66 18.09 -19.50
CA PRO A 59 5.24 17.95 -19.20
C PRO A 59 4.82 16.48 -19.01
N ASP A 60 3.97 16.22 -18.05
CA ASP A 60 3.52 14.84 -17.75
C ASP A 60 2.82 14.19 -18.96
N GLU A 61 2.12 14.97 -19.79
CA GLU A 61 1.48 14.53 -21.02
C GLU A 61 2.48 14.02 -22.06
N ASP A 62 3.64 14.67 -22.19
CA ASP A 62 4.70 14.24 -23.11
C ASP A 62 5.37 12.96 -22.60
N ILE A 63 5.62 12.86 -21.30
CA ILE A 63 6.13 11.64 -20.67
C ILE A 63 5.14 10.49 -20.87
N ALA A 64 3.86 10.70 -20.57
CA ALA A 64 2.81 9.71 -20.73
C ALA A 64 2.70 9.21 -22.19
N ALA A 65 2.81 10.09 -23.16
CA ALA A 65 2.80 9.73 -24.57
C ALA A 65 3.99 8.81 -24.94
N ILE A 66 5.20 9.12 -24.48
CA ILE A 66 6.40 8.32 -24.76
C ILE A 66 6.33 6.95 -24.06
N VAL A 67 5.85 6.87 -22.81
CA VAL A 67 5.81 5.61 -22.07
C VAL A 67 4.61 4.73 -22.42
N GLN A 68 3.65 5.22 -23.21
CA GLN A 68 2.44 4.49 -23.58
C GLN A 68 2.68 3.09 -24.15
N PRO A 69 3.69 2.83 -25.03
CA PRO A 69 3.98 1.47 -25.49
C PRO A 69 4.42 0.54 -24.36
N ALA A 70 5.25 1.01 -23.42
CA ALA A 70 5.67 0.24 -22.25
C ALA A 70 4.51 -0.02 -21.29
N ARG A 71 3.65 1.00 -21.06
CA ARG A 71 2.41 0.87 -20.29
C ARG A 71 1.50 -0.20 -20.87
N SER A 72 1.30 -0.19 -22.19
CA SER A 72 0.51 -1.21 -22.89
C SER A 72 1.11 -2.61 -22.79
N ALA A 73 2.44 -2.73 -22.83
CA ALA A 73 3.12 -3.99 -22.62
C ALA A 73 2.92 -4.53 -21.18
N CYS A 74 2.96 -3.65 -20.18
CA CYS A 74 2.65 -3.98 -18.79
C CYS A 74 1.19 -4.44 -18.62
N ALA A 75 0.22 -3.84 -19.32
CA ALA A 75 -1.19 -4.22 -19.28
C ALA A 75 -1.50 -5.63 -19.79
N ARG A 76 -0.51 -6.33 -20.36
CA ARG A 76 -0.67 -7.75 -20.73
C ARG A 76 -0.75 -8.67 -19.52
N THR A 77 -0.35 -8.21 -18.33
CA THR A 77 -0.59 -8.95 -17.09
C THR A 77 -1.96 -8.57 -16.53
N PRO A 78 -2.75 -9.53 -16.02
CA PRO A 78 -4.03 -9.24 -15.37
C PRO A 78 -3.87 -8.26 -14.19
N PHE A 79 -2.80 -8.42 -13.43
CA PHE A 79 -2.47 -7.57 -12.28
C PHE A 79 -2.25 -6.11 -12.69
N MET A 80 -1.30 -5.84 -13.60
CA MET A 80 -0.99 -4.47 -14.03
C MET A 80 -2.18 -3.81 -14.72
N ARG A 81 -2.94 -4.58 -15.51
CA ARG A 81 -4.16 -4.09 -16.14
C ARG A 81 -5.20 -3.63 -15.11
N SER A 82 -5.43 -4.44 -14.06
CA SER A 82 -6.36 -4.11 -12.99
C SER A 82 -6.00 -2.78 -12.30
N GLU A 83 -4.69 -2.55 -12.08
CA GLU A 83 -4.22 -1.30 -11.47
C GLU A 83 -4.41 -0.10 -12.42
N GLN A 84 -4.15 -0.28 -13.71
CA GLN A 84 -4.34 0.79 -14.72
C GLN A 84 -5.81 1.18 -14.94
N GLU A 85 -6.72 0.23 -14.81
CA GLU A 85 -8.14 0.41 -15.13
C GLU A 85 -9.00 0.85 -13.93
N TRP A 86 -8.44 0.77 -12.71
CA TRP A 86 -9.19 1.01 -11.48
C TRP A 86 -10.57 0.33 -11.49
N ALA A 87 -10.57 -0.96 -11.73
CA ALA A 87 -11.79 -1.73 -11.94
C ALA A 87 -12.83 -1.59 -10.82
N ARG A 88 -12.46 -1.04 -9.66
CA ARG A 88 -13.34 -0.73 -8.53
C ARG A 88 -13.54 0.78 -8.30
N GLY A 89 -13.03 1.63 -9.18
CA GLY A 89 -13.17 3.09 -9.13
C GLY A 89 -12.20 3.81 -8.20
N TYR A 90 -11.19 3.12 -7.68
CA TYR A 90 -10.11 3.70 -6.90
C TYR A 90 -8.80 2.93 -7.10
N PRO A 91 -7.63 3.58 -6.96
CA PRO A 91 -6.34 2.93 -7.15
C PRO A 91 -6.02 1.98 -6.02
N SER A 92 -5.24 0.94 -6.30
CA SER A 92 -4.69 0.03 -5.30
C SER A 92 -5.78 -0.58 -4.39
N ASP A 93 -6.74 -1.22 -5.00
CA ASP A 93 -7.82 -1.87 -4.26
C ASP A 93 -7.30 -3.07 -3.43
N PHE A 94 -8.14 -3.62 -2.55
CA PHE A 94 -7.75 -4.71 -1.66
C PHE A 94 -7.15 -5.94 -2.38
N ARG A 95 -7.45 -6.14 -3.68
CA ARG A 95 -6.92 -7.26 -4.48
C ARG A 95 -5.43 -7.12 -4.74
N LEU A 96 -4.92 -5.87 -4.82
CA LEU A 96 -3.47 -5.63 -4.90
C LEU A 96 -2.75 -6.22 -3.68
N VAL A 97 -3.23 -5.92 -2.48
CA VAL A 97 -2.62 -6.44 -1.25
C VAL A 97 -2.73 -7.97 -1.20
N GLU A 98 -3.89 -8.54 -1.56
CA GLU A 98 -4.11 -9.98 -1.64
C GLU A 98 -3.15 -10.66 -2.64
N HIS A 99 -2.96 -10.06 -3.82
CA HIS A 99 -2.04 -10.54 -4.84
C HIS A 99 -0.58 -10.50 -4.37
N VAL A 100 -0.17 -9.40 -3.75
CA VAL A 100 1.18 -9.24 -3.20
C VAL A 100 1.45 -10.20 -2.06
N MET A 101 0.48 -10.41 -1.16
CA MET A 101 0.60 -11.37 -0.06
C MET A 101 0.66 -12.82 -0.54
N ALA A 102 -0.10 -13.16 -1.58
CA ALA A 102 -0.06 -14.49 -2.18
C ALA A 102 1.24 -14.78 -2.96
N GLN A 103 2.04 -13.75 -3.26
CA GLN A 103 3.22 -13.83 -4.12
C GLN A 103 2.92 -14.54 -5.46
N ALA A 104 1.67 -14.38 -5.92
CA ALA A 104 1.21 -15.00 -7.15
C ALA A 104 1.73 -14.26 -8.38
N ASN A 105 1.78 -14.97 -9.50
CA ASN A 105 1.99 -14.39 -10.81
C ASN A 105 0.83 -14.84 -11.72
N GLY A 106 0.00 -13.90 -12.12
CA GLY A 106 -1.21 -14.16 -12.92
C GLY A 106 -0.95 -14.12 -14.42
N ALA A 107 0.26 -13.76 -14.85
CA ALA A 107 0.61 -13.69 -16.26
C ALA A 107 1.03 -15.06 -16.80
N THR A 108 0.95 -15.21 -18.12
CA THR A 108 1.36 -16.45 -18.81
C THR A 108 2.88 -16.64 -18.71
N PRO A 109 3.36 -17.80 -18.21
CA PRO A 109 4.80 -18.09 -18.18
C PRO A 109 5.47 -17.95 -19.55
N GLY A 110 6.71 -17.50 -19.56
CA GLY A 110 7.46 -17.30 -20.80
C GLY A 110 7.06 -16.05 -21.60
N THR A 111 6.35 -15.11 -20.98
CA THR A 111 6.02 -13.81 -21.59
C THR A 111 6.71 -12.66 -20.87
N LEU A 112 6.87 -11.51 -21.54
CA LEU A 112 7.39 -10.29 -20.91
C LEU A 112 6.55 -9.92 -19.67
N GLY A 113 5.23 -10.02 -19.77
CA GLY A 113 4.31 -9.76 -18.65
C GLY A 113 4.63 -10.61 -17.42
N TRP A 114 4.89 -11.91 -17.60
CA TRP A 114 5.26 -12.79 -16.48
C TRP A 114 6.53 -12.30 -15.77
N HIS A 115 7.54 -11.89 -16.52
CA HIS A 115 8.80 -11.39 -15.96
C HIS A 115 8.65 -10.03 -15.30
N VAL A 116 7.80 -9.14 -15.83
CA VAL A 116 7.46 -7.87 -15.19
C VAL A 116 6.80 -8.12 -13.84
N GLU A 117 5.79 -8.98 -13.79
CA GLU A 117 5.07 -9.30 -12.57
C GLU A 117 5.97 -10.00 -11.54
N ALA A 118 6.81 -10.97 -11.97
CA ALA A 118 7.80 -11.61 -11.10
C ALA A 118 8.81 -10.60 -10.52
N SER A 119 9.24 -9.62 -11.35
CA SER A 119 10.12 -8.54 -10.91
C SER A 119 9.45 -7.61 -9.89
N LEU A 120 8.18 -7.27 -10.10
CA LEU A 120 7.40 -6.47 -9.13
C LEU A 120 7.21 -7.21 -7.82
N GLN A 121 6.84 -8.50 -7.85
CA GLN A 121 6.69 -9.33 -6.65
C GLN A 121 7.98 -9.45 -5.83
N SER A 122 9.14 -9.45 -6.48
CA SER A 122 10.46 -9.49 -5.81
C SER A 122 11.00 -8.10 -5.42
N SER A 123 10.30 -7.03 -5.78
CA SER A 123 10.73 -5.66 -5.54
C SER A 123 10.54 -5.21 -4.08
N ALA A 124 11.30 -4.18 -3.69
CA ALA A 124 11.17 -3.56 -2.38
C ALA A 124 9.78 -2.95 -2.13
N ILE A 125 9.09 -2.45 -3.19
CA ILE A 125 7.73 -1.89 -3.05
C ILE A 125 6.70 -2.98 -2.70
N ALA A 126 6.81 -4.19 -3.26
CA ALA A 126 5.96 -5.30 -2.86
C ALA A 126 6.35 -5.83 -1.47
N GLN A 127 7.66 -5.87 -1.16
CA GLN A 127 8.12 -6.33 0.14
C GLN A 127 7.66 -5.41 1.28
N GLN A 128 7.66 -4.07 1.10
CA GLN A 128 7.14 -3.16 2.12
C GLN A 128 5.65 -3.38 2.41
N LEU A 129 4.82 -3.71 1.41
CA LEU A 129 3.41 -4.07 1.64
C LEU A 129 3.29 -5.31 2.53
N ARG A 130 4.06 -6.37 2.24
CA ARG A 130 4.12 -7.56 3.09
C ARG A 130 4.60 -7.26 4.50
N ASN A 131 5.64 -6.44 4.63
CA ASN A 131 6.18 -6.02 5.93
C ASN A 131 5.13 -5.27 6.77
N ARG A 132 4.36 -4.38 6.13
CA ARG A 132 3.28 -3.63 6.80
C ARG A 132 2.18 -4.55 7.33
N VAL A 133 1.74 -5.52 6.54
CA VAL A 133 0.75 -6.53 6.97
C VAL A 133 1.28 -7.34 8.17
N LEU A 134 2.51 -7.86 8.08
CA LEU A 134 3.11 -8.64 9.17
C LEU A 134 3.38 -7.79 10.43
N HIS A 135 3.73 -6.52 10.25
CA HIS A 135 3.87 -5.59 11.38
C HIS A 135 2.55 -5.40 12.13
N GLN A 136 1.44 -5.20 11.42
CA GLN A 136 0.11 -5.10 12.03
C GLN A 136 -0.29 -6.39 12.75
N ALA A 137 -0.07 -7.54 12.14
CA ALA A 137 -0.33 -8.84 12.77
C ALA A 137 0.43 -8.98 14.11
N ARG A 138 1.70 -8.52 14.16
CA ARG A 138 2.48 -8.51 15.42
C ARG A 138 1.86 -7.58 16.46
N LEU A 139 1.51 -6.33 16.07
CA LEU A 139 0.89 -5.38 17.00
C LEU A 139 -0.41 -5.90 17.57
N ILE A 140 -1.25 -6.54 16.75
CA ILE A 140 -2.48 -7.18 17.22
C ILE A 140 -2.15 -8.31 18.21
N SER A 141 -1.21 -9.19 17.86
CA SER A 141 -0.77 -10.28 18.72
C SER A 141 -0.22 -9.78 20.06
N ASP A 142 0.59 -8.72 20.05
CA ASP A 142 1.17 -8.11 21.24
C ASP A 142 0.07 -7.57 22.17
N VAL A 143 -0.94 -6.89 21.62
CA VAL A 143 -2.09 -6.39 22.39
C VAL A 143 -2.92 -7.53 22.98
N LEU A 144 -3.14 -8.60 22.21
CA LEU A 144 -3.93 -9.76 22.67
C LEU A 144 -3.22 -10.59 23.74
N THR A 145 -1.89 -10.67 23.69
CA THR A 145 -1.07 -11.45 24.63
C THR A 145 -0.61 -10.66 25.85
N ALA A 146 -0.64 -9.33 25.78
CA ALA A 146 -0.25 -8.48 26.91
C ALA A 146 -1.05 -8.81 28.18
N PRO A 147 -0.46 -8.67 29.39
CA PRO A 147 -1.19 -8.81 30.66
C PRO A 147 -2.45 -7.93 30.68
N ARG A 148 -3.59 -8.54 31.10
CA ARG A 148 -4.89 -7.86 31.02
C ARG A 148 -5.92 -8.43 31.99
N ASN A 149 -6.82 -7.56 32.44
CA ASN A 149 -7.93 -7.91 33.32
C ASN A 149 -9.28 -8.02 32.57
N GLY A 150 -9.26 -8.09 31.21
CA GLY A 150 -10.49 -8.15 30.42
C GLY A 150 -10.24 -8.37 28.94
N PRO A 151 -11.29 -8.41 28.14
CA PRO A 151 -11.19 -8.60 26.70
C PRO A 151 -10.52 -7.40 26.01
N ARG A 152 -9.97 -7.65 24.82
CA ARG A 152 -9.35 -6.63 23.95
C ARG A 152 -10.25 -6.33 22.77
N SER A 153 -10.16 -5.09 22.32
CA SER A 153 -10.89 -4.59 21.15
C SER A 153 -9.93 -3.92 20.19
N VAL A 154 -9.95 -4.37 18.93
CA VAL A 154 -9.06 -3.87 17.87
C VAL A 154 -9.90 -3.37 16.70
N LEU A 155 -9.59 -2.17 16.20
CA LEU A 155 -10.21 -1.59 15.03
C LEU A 155 -9.19 -1.54 13.87
N LEU A 156 -9.59 -2.04 12.71
CA LEU A 156 -8.84 -1.95 11.47
C LEU A 156 -9.59 -1.01 10.51
N ILE A 157 -9.00 0.13 10.21
CA ILE A 157 -9.54 1.16 9.29
C ILE A 157 -8.93 0.93 7.90
N ALA A 158 -9.78 0.97 6.87
CA ALA A 158 -9.41 0.58 5.50
C ALA A 158 -8.75 -0.80 5.50
N SER A 159 -9.46 -1.76 6.10
CA SER A 159 -8.94 -3.09 6.42
C SER A 159 -8.71 -3.97 5.20
N GLY A 160 -9.23 -3.59 4.04
CA GLY A 160 -9.26 -4.48 2.89
C GLY A 160 -9.90 -5.83 3.27
N ALA A 161 -9.30 -6.91 2.82
CA ALA A 161 -9.69 -8.27 3.19
C ALA A 161 -9.04 -8.76 4.51
N ALA A 162 -8.55 -7.85 5.35
CA ALA A 162 -7.91 -8.10 6.64
C ALA A 162 -6.82 -9.20 6.59
N PRO A 163 -5.81 -9.06 5.69
CA PRO A 163 -4.76 -10.06 5.56
C PRO A 163 -3.93 -10.22 6.85
N ASP A 164 -3.79 -9.17 7.64
CA ASP A 164 -3.11 -9.14 8.93
C ASP A 164 -3.75 -10.07 9.97
N LEU A 165 -5.06 -10.10 10.07
CA LEU A 165 -5.76 -11.01 10.99
C LEU A 165 -5.50 -12.48 10.65
N ARG A 166 -5.26 -12.83 9.41
CA ARG A 166 -4.96 -14.20 8.99
C ARG A 166 -3.59 -14.71 9.46
N HIS A 167 -2.72 -13.80 9.91
CA HIS A 167 -1.40 -14.11 10.47
C HIS A 167 -1.42 -14.19 12.01
N ILE A 168 -2.58 -14.03 12.65
CA ILE A 168 -2.71 -14.13 14.10
C ILE A 168 -2.91 -15.59 14.50
N PRO A 169 -2.09 -16.13 15.42
CA PRO A 169 -2.31 -17.47 15.93
C PRO A 169 -3.68 -17.57 16.63
N PRO A 170 -4.54 -18.54 16.26
CA PRO A 170 -5.89 -18.62 16.84
C PRO A 170 -5.89 -18.72 18.38
N GLY A 171 -4.88 -19.33 18.98
CA GLY A 171 -4.79 -19.53 20.44
C GLY A 171 -4.54 -18.27 21.26
N VAL A 172 -4.28 -17.11 20.64
CA VAL A 172 -4.07 -15.84 21.39
C VAL A 172 -5.37 -15.07 21.61
N VAL A 173 -6.42 -15.36 20.83
CA VAL A 173 -7.74 -14.75 20.95
C VAL A 173 -8.51 -15.42 22.08
N ARG A 174 -9.11 -14.62 22.97
CA ARG A 174 -9.87 -15.11 24.13
C ARG A 174 -11.35 -14.74 24.02
N PRO A 175 -12.23 -15.48 24.71
CA PRO A 175 -13.63 -15.09 24.79
C PRO A 175 -13.83 -13.63 25.18
N GLY A 176 -14.65 -12.92 24.42
CA GLY A 176 -14.91 -11.50 24.58
C GLY A 176 -13.96 -10.56 23.85
N ASP A 177 -12.84 -11.03 23.30
CA ASP A 177 -12.03 -10.23 22.36
C ASP A 177 -12.83 -9.95 21.10
N ARG A 178 -12.56 -8.82 20.45
CA ARG A 178 -13.27 -8.46 19.22
C ARG A 178 -12.40 -7.67 18.26
N PHE A 179 -12.67 -7.89 17.00
CA PHE A 179 -12.12 -7.14 15.87
C PHE A 179 -13.25 -6.38 15.18
N VAL A 180 -13.01 -5.12 14.86
CA VAL A 180 -13.93 -4.32 14.04
C VAL A 180 -13.19 -3.96 12.76
N LEU A 181 -13.78 -4.29 11.62
CA LEU A 181 -13.25 -3.98 10.30
C LEU A 181 -14.09 -2.88 9.67
N THR A 182 -13.45 -1.86 9.11
CA THR A 182 -14.16 -0.90 8.26
C THR A 182 -13.41 -0.69 6.95
N ASP A 183 -14.15 -0.76 5.87
CA ASP A 183 -13.64 -0.52 4.52
C ASP A 183 -14.73 0.11 3.66
N VAL A 184 -14.34 0.92 2.68
CA VAL A 184 -15.26 1.54 1.72
C VAL A 184 -15.82 0.49 0.76
N ASP A 185 -15.07 -0.58 0.53
CA ASP A 185 -15.40 -1.65 -0.39
C ASP A 185 -16.09 -2.82 0.35
N PRO A 186 -17.39 -3.06 0.11
CA PRO A 186 -18.08 -4.16 0.77
C PRO A 186 -17.59 -5.54 0.36
N ASP A 187 -17.01 -5.69 -0.86
CA ASP A 187 -16.46 -6.96 -1.31
C ASP A 187 -15.16 -7.31 -0.59
N ALA A 188 -14.37 -6.29 -0.18
CA ALA A 188 -13.22 -6.48 0.68
C ALA A 188 -13.63 -7.09 2.03
N LEU A 189 -14.66 -6.53 2.65
CA LEU A 189 -15.20 -7.04 3.92
C LEU A 189 -15.81 -8.43 3.77
N ALA A 190 -16.52 -8.69 2.69
CA ALA A 190 -17.07 -10.02 2.40
C ALA A 190 -15.96 -11.06 2.20
N LEU A 191 -14.85 -10.69 1.53
CA LEU A 191 -13.70 -11.56 1.38
C LEU A 191 -12.99 -11.80 2.73
N ALA A 192 -12.87 -10.77 3.59
CA ALA A 192 -12.36 -10.91 4.94
C ALA A 192 -13.15 -11.94 5.71
N GLN A 193 -14.48 -11.80 5.80
CA GLN A 193 -15.38 -12.74 6.48
C GLN A 193 -15.20 -14.18 5.97
N LYS A 194 -15.07 -14.36 4.66
CA LYS A 194 -14.87 -15.69 4.07
C LYS A 194 -13.52 -16.31 4.44
N ARG A 195 -12.47 -15.51 4.64
CA ARG A 195 -11.10 -15.98 4.83
C ARG A 195 -10.61 -16.02 6.28
N LEU A 196 -11.30 -15.38 7.20
CA LEU A 196 -10.90 -15.30 8.62
C LEU A 196 -11.13 -16.61 9.40
N GLY A 197 -11.89 -17.58 8.86
CA GLY A 197 -12.14 -18.84 9.53
C GLY A 197 -12.74 -18.63 10.94
N LEU A 198 -12.12 -19.21 11.96
CA LEU A 198 -12.58 -19.09 13.36
C LEU A 198 -12.54 -17.66 13.91
N LEU A 199 -11.70 -16.78 13.35
CA LEU A 199 -11.65 -15.38 13.77
C LEU A 199 -12.89 -14.59 13.34
N ASN A 200 -13.67 -15.11 12.39
CA ASN A 200 -14.89 -14.46 11.94
C ASN A 200 -15.92 -14.30 13.08
N ASP A 201 -15.98 -15.23 14.02
CA ASP A 201 -16.89 -15.17 15.18
C ASP A 201 -16.56 -14.02 16.15
N PHE A 202 -15.34 -13.51 16.08
CA PHE A 202 -14.86 -12.37 16.87
C PHE A 202 -14.87 -11.06 16.06
N THR A 203 -15.38 -11.06 14.83
CA THR A 203 -15.21 -9.96 13.87
C THR A 203 -16.56 -9.31 13.54
N THR A 204 -16.60 -7.98 13.59
CA THR A 204 -17.74 -7.17 13.13
C THR A 204 -17.29 -6.30 11.96
N ALA A 205 -18.02 -6.33 10.85
CA ALA A 205 -17.77 -5.48 9.69
C ALA A 205 -18.69 -4.25 9.69
N VAL A 206 -18.09 -3.06 9.48
CA VAL A 206 -18.80 -1.77 9.35
C VAL A 206 -18.44 -1.20 7.97
N PRO A 207 -19.24 -1.44 6.94
CA PRO A 207 -18.93 -0.97 5.59
C PRO A 207 -19.10 0.54 5.47
N GLY A 208 -18.25 1.18 4.67
CA GLY A 208 -18.35 2.56 4.27
C GLY A 208 -17.11 3.41 4.48
N ASN A 209 -17.21 4.65 4.04
CA ASN A 209 -16.15 5.63 4.22
C ASN A 209 -15.94 5.93 5.72
N VAL A 210 -14.71 5.83 6.20
CA VAL A 210 -14.35 5.97 7.61
C VAL A 210 -14.87 7.27 8.24
N PHE A 211 -14.85 8.39 7.51
CA PHE A 211 -15.33 9.67 8.04
C PHE A 211 -16.85 9.69 8.29
N ARG A 212 -17.60 8.87 7.55
CA ARG A 212 -19.06 8.67 7.77
C ARG A 212 -19.32 7.60 8.82
N ALA A 213 -18.41 6.65 8.96
CA ALA A 213 -18.53 5.55 9.91
C ALA A 213 -18.05 5.90 11.32
N LEU A 214 -17.51 7.09 11.59
CA LEU A 214 -16.95 7.47 12.90
C LEU A 214 -17.95 7.28 14.06
N ARG A 215 -19.24 7.58 13.85
CA ARG A 215 -20.26 7.40 14.89
C ARG A 215 -20.51 5.93 15.21
N PRO A 216 -20.89 5.07 14.24
CA PRO A 216 -21.08 3.64 14.55
C PRO A 216 -19.80 2.96 15.06
N LEU A 217 -18.60 3.38 14.61
CA LEU A 217 -17.34 2.87 15.13
C LEU A 217 -17.13 3.28 16.61
N ALA A 218 -17.49 4.51 17.00
CA ALA A 218 -17.41 4.96 18.39
C ALA A 218 -18.40 4.20 19.30
N GLU A 219 -19.58 3.85 18.81
CA GLU A 219 -20.56 3.02 19.54
C GLU A 219 -20.03 1.59 19.80
N LEU A 220 -19.16 1.08 18.92
CA LEU A 220 -18.45 -0.18 19.09
C LEU A 220 -17.16 -0.07 19.92
N GLY A 221 -16.64 1.13 20.13
CA GLY A 221 -15.43 1.38 20.90
C GLY A 221 -15.66 1.42 22.42
N PRO A 222 -14.70 1.93 23.21
CA PRO A 222 -13.37 2.32 22.76
C PRO A 222 -12.44 1.13 22.49
N PHE A 223 -11.42 1.34 21.65
CA PHE A 223 -10.50 0.30 21.19
C PHE A 223 -9.15 0.37 21.90
N ASP A 224 -8.55 -0.79 22.18
CA ASP A 224 -7.19 -0.93 22.72
C ASP A 224 -6.14 -0.59 21.65
N LEU A 225 -6.43 -0.97 20.40
CA LEU A 225 -5.59 -0.74 19.23
C LEU A 225 -6.46 -0.30 18.07
N VAL A 226 -6.04 0.76 17.39
CA VAL A 226 -6.60 1.19 16.10
C VAL A 226 -5.49 1.15 15.07
N LEU A 227 -5.76 0.52 13.94
CA LEU A 227 -4.83 0.39 12.82
C LEU A 227 -5.41 1.06 11.57
N ALA A 228 -4.58 1.79 10.82
CA ALA A 228 -4.94 2.41 9.55
C ALA A 228 -3.80 2.26 8.54
N ASN A 229 -3.63 1.02 8.05
CA ASN A 229 -2.54 0.70 7.13
C ASN A 229 -2.92 1.05 5.69
N GLY A 230 -2.04 1.80 5.00
CA GLY A 230 -2.22 2.16 3.59
C GLY A 230 -3.19 3.32 3.33
N LEU A 231 -4.02 3.72 4.29
CA LEU A 231 -4.98 4.79 4.09
C LEU A 231 -4.31 6.18 4.02
N TYR A 232 -3.29 6.40 4.84
CA TYR A 232 -2.61 7.70 4.93
C TYR A 232 -1.84 8.05 3.66
N ASP A 233 -1.54 7.07 2.82
CA ASP A 233 -0.92 7.28 1.51
C ASP A 233 -1.85 8.03 0.52
N TYR A 234 -3.16 8.11 0.82
CA TYR A 234 -4.20 8.74 -0.02
C TYR A 234 -4.88 9.96 0.63
N LEU A 235 -4.65 10.19 1.92
CA LEU A 235 -5.24 11.33 2.61
C LEU A 235 -4.35 12.57 2.47
N ASN A 236 -4.91 13.68 1.96
CA ASN A 236 -4.24 14.97 2.12
C ASN A 236 -4.11 15.33 3.61
N ASP A 237 -3.25 16.27 3.96
CA ASP A 237 -2.91 16.57 5.34
C ASP A 237 -4.13 16.98 6.17
N ARG A 238 -5.07 17.75 5.61
CA ARG A 238 -6.30 18.13 6.29
C ARG A 238 -7.15 16.92 6.67
N ALA A 239 -7.29 15.97 5.75
CA ALA A 239 -8.05 14.73 6.00
C ALA A 239 -7.31 13.82 6.98
N ALA A 240 -5.98 13.71 6.87
CA ALA A 240 -5.14 12.95 7.77
C ALA A 240 -5.23 13.46 9.22
N VAL A 241 -5.08 14.78 9.43
CA VAL A 241 -5.24 15.41 10.75
C VAL A 241 -6.64 15.14 11.32
N ARG A 242 -7.69 15.37 10.51
CA ARG A 242 -9.08 15.14 10.95
C ARG A 242 -9.34 13.69 11.36
N LEU A 243 -8.82 12.73 10.59
CA LEU A 243 -8.95 11.30 10.96
C LEU A 243 -8.20 10.98 12.24
N THR A 244 -6.95 11.45 12.34
CA THR A 244 -6.11 11.28 13.52
C THR A 244 -6.79 11.80 14.79
N GLU A 245 -7.30 13.03 14.77
CA GLU A 245 -8.03 13.61 15.88
C GLU A 245 -9.25 12.77 16.26
N ALA A 246 -10.04 12.33 15.27
CA ALA A 246 -11.22 11.50 15.53
C ALA A 246 -10.85 10.14 16.15
N VAL A 247 -9.78 9.52 15.66
CA VAL A 247 -9.27 8.25 16.23
C VAL A 247 -8.84 8.44 17.67
N LEU A 248 -8.01 9.44 17.95
CA LEU A 248 -7.44 9.66 19.28
C LEU A 248 -8.49 10.11 20.32
N THR A 249 -9.51 10.87 19.89
CA THR A 249 -10.51 11.44 20.83
C THR A 249 -11.78 10.61 20.98
N ARG A 250 -12.11 9.75 19.99
CA ARG A 250 -13.41 9.05 19.96
C ARG A 250 -13.30 7.54 19.88
N LEU A 251 -12.20 7.01 19.30
CA LEU A 251 -12.09 5.59 18.99
C LEU A 251 -11.09 4.88 19.90
N CYS A 252 -9.91 5.44 20.13
CA CYS A 252 -8.94 4.87 21.06
C CYS A 252 -9.37 5.05 22.52
N ARG A 253 -9.17 4.03 23.33
CA ARG A 253 -9.29 4.15 24.79
C ARG A 253 -8.12 4.96 25.38
N PRO A 254 -8.28 5.55 26.57
CA PRO A 254 -7.14 6.08 27.32
C PRO A 254 -6.06 5.01 27.53
N GLY A 255 -4.81 5.32 27.19
CA GLY A 255 -3.69 4.38 27.19
C GLY A 255 -3.67 3.38 26.03
N GLY A 256 -4.61 3.47 25.09
CA GLY A 256 -4.62 2.69 23.86
C GLY A 256 -3.60 3.17 22.84
N THR A 257 -3.46 2.44 21.76
CA THR A 257 -2.49 2.74 20.68
C THR A 257 -3.20 2.95 19.35
N PHE A 258 -2.81 4.00 18.65
CA PHE A 258 -3.13 4.19 17.24
C PHE A 258 -1.87 3.96 16.41
N CYS A 259 -1.94 3.14 15.37
CA CYS A 259 -0.85 2.91 14.45
C CYS A 259 -1.31 3.09 13.00
N PHE A 260 -0.52 3.83 12.22
CA PHE A 260 -0.71 3.97 10.79
C PHE A 260 0.63 3.94 10.06
N SER A 261 0.59 3.77 8.76
CA SER A 261 1.77 3.80 7.94
C SER A 261 1.62 4.76 6.76
N CYS A 262 2.74 5.34 6.34
CA CYS A 262 2.86 6.16 5.15
C CYS A 262 4.01 5.67 4.29
N ILE A 263 3.91 5.85 2.98
CA ILE A 263 5.08 5.74 2.11
C ILE A 263 6.03 6.91 2.37
N GLY A 264 7.33 6.62 2.47
CA GLY A 264 8.37 7.61 2.70
C GLY A 264 8.75 8.39 1.45
N VAL A 265 9.24 9.62 1.62
CA VAL A 265 9.81 10.41 0.52
C VAL A 265 11.03 9.72 -0.09
N GLY A 266 11.25 9.93 -1.38
CA GLY A 266 12.36 9.33 -2.12
C GLY A 266 12.11 7.90 -2.56
N ASN A 267 10.86 7.47 -2.64
CA ASN A 267 10.48 6.16 -3.17
C ASN A 267 10.93 6.00 -4.63
N PRO A 268 11.87 5.09 -4.92
CA PRO A 268 12.39 4.90 -6.29
C PRO A 268 11.35 4.30 -7.25
N PHE A 269 10.24 3.81 -6.72
CA PHE A 269 9.13 3.27 -7.49
C PHE A 269 8.05 4.29 -7.82
N ARG A 270 8.15 5.52 -7.32
CA ARG A 270 7.13 6.56 -7.51
C ARG A 270 6.73 6.69 -8.97
N TRP A 271 7.69 6.96 -9.84
CA TRP A 271 7.41 7.27 -11.24
C TRP A 271 6.85 6.09 -12.04
N PRO A 272 7.39 4.84 -11.93
CA PRO A 272 6.73 3.69 -12.55
C PRO A 272 5.33 3.41 -12.00
N LEU A 273 5.08 3.65 -10.71
CA LEU A 273 3.74 3.51 -10.15
C LEU A 273 2.78 4.53 -10.75
N GLU A 274 3.17 5.81 -10.82
CA GLU A 274 2.32 6.88 -11.37
C GLU A 274 2.08 6.71 -12.88
N PHE A 275 3.13 6.51 -13.69
CA PHE A 275 3.01 6.52 -15.15
C PHE A 275 2.66 5.17 -15.78
N LEU A 276 3.01 4.05 -15.14
CA LEU A 276 2.76 2.72 -15.69
C LEU A 276 1.62 1.97 -15.01
N MET A 277 1.21 2.38 -13.78
CA MET A 277 0.18 1.71 -12.99
C MET A 277 -0.98 2.63 -12.57
N GLU A 278 -0.99 3.91 -12.91
CA GLU A 278 -1.98 4.90 -12.42
C GLU A 278 -2.08 4.94 -10.87
N TRP A 279 -0.97 4.70 -10.19
CA TRP A 279 -0.96 4.58 -8.75
C TRP A 279 -0.12 5.68 -8.12
N SER A 280 -0.78 6.77 -7.74
CA SER A 280 -0.16 7.93 -7.07
C SER A 280 -0.30 7.83 -5.55
N LEU A 281 0.81 8.02 -4.85
CA LEU A 281 0.90 7.99 -3.39
C LEU A 281 1.39 9.32 -2.85
N ILE A 282 0.84 9.74 -1.71
CA ILE A 282 1.34 10.93 -0.99
C ILE A 282 2.51 10.50 -0.12
N GLU A 283 3.71 10.82 -0.57
CA GLU A 283 4.95 10.56 0.17
C GLU A 283 5.12 11.55 1.32
N ARG A 284 5.54 11.08 2.48
CA ARG A 284 5.82 11.91 3.66
C ARG A 284 7.16 11.56 4.28
N ASP A 285 7.87 12.57 4.78
CA ASP A 285 8.99 12.39 5.70
C ASP A 285 8.50 12.36 7.17
N GLU A 286 9.40 12.08 8.09
CA GLU A 286 9.06 12.07 9.53
C GLU A 286 8.54 13.41 10.03
N ALA A 287 9.05 14.53 9.50
CA ALA A 287 8.62 15.87 9.91
C ALA A 287 7.17 16.12 9.48
N ALA A 288 6.82 15.76 8.23
CA ALA A 288 5.46 15.82 7.74
C ALA A 288 4.52 14.91 8.54
N VAL A 289 4.93 13.68 8.87
CA VAL A 289 4.14 12.80 9.73
C VAL A 289 3.94 13.39 11.12
N ARG A 290 4.97 13.95 11.75
CA ARG A 290 4.86 14.60 13.08
C ARG A 290 3.93 15.81 13.05
N SER A 291 3.87 16.55 11.94
CA SER A 291 2.96 17.69 11.78
C SER A 291 1.47 17.29 11.79
N LEU A 292 1.16 16.04 11.43
CA LEU A 292 -0.20 15.51 11.53
C LEU A 292 -0.64 15.20 12.98
N LEU A 293 0.28 15.24 13.94
CA LEU A 293 0.15 14.72 15.30
C LEU A 293 0.58 15.74 16.38
N PRO A 294 0.09 17.00 16.33
CA PRO A 294 0.56 18.03 17.26
C PRO A 294 0.26 17.64 18.71
N GLY A 295 1.27 17.73 19.57
CA GLY A 295 1.15 17.44 21.00
C GLY A 295 0.96 15.99 21.39
N CYS A 296 1.11 15.06 20.44
CA CYS A 296 1.05 13.62 20.70
C CYS A 296 2.42 13.04 21.07
N ASP A 297 2.41 11.95 21.83
CA ASP A 297 3.57 11.10 22.04
C ASP A 297 3.67 10.12 20.86
N VAL A 298 4.66 10.34 19.98
CA VAL A 298 4.77 9.68 18.68
C VAL A 298 6.11 8.99 18.52
N SER A 299 6.08 7.70 18.25
CA SER A 299 7.23 6.93 17.77
C SER A 299 7.07 6.65 16.27
N ILE A 300 8.09 6.94 15.50
CA ILE A 300 8.15 6.67 14.06
C ILE A 300 9.33 5.74 13.80
N GLY A 301 9.07 4.61 13.21
CA GLY A 301 10.06 3.67 12.71
C GLY A 301 9.93 3.49 11.20
N HIS A 302 10.84 2.69 10.63
CA HIS A 302 10.81 2.33 9.21
C HIS A 302 10.56 0.83 9.07
N ASP A 303 9.91 0.43 7.98
CA ASP A 303 9.90 -0.97 7.61
C ASP A 303 11.30 -1.43 7.15
N PRO A 304 11.61 -2.73 7.11
CA PRO A 304 12.95 -3.22 6.74
C PRO A 304 13.44 -2.80 5.35
N THR A 305 12.56 -2.37 4.45
CA THR A 305 12.94 -1.83 3.13
C THR A 305 13.33 -0.36 3.18
N GLY A 306 12.98 0.35 4.25
CA GLY A 306 13.12 1.79 4.38
C GLY A 306 12.08 2.61 3.61
N LEU A 307 11.15 1.97 2.88
CA LEU A 307 10.17 2.67 2.04
C LEU A 307 8.94 3.13 2.80
N ALA A 308 8.59 2.50 3.91
CA ALA A 308 7.41 2.87 4.69
C ALA A 308 7.77 3.37 6.09
N LEU A 309 7.14 4.46 6.51
CA LEU A 309 7.14 4.95 7.87
C LEU A 309 6.03 4.24 8.65
N LEU A 310 6.40 3.71 9.81
CA LEU A 310 5.51 3.03 10.76
C LEU A 310 5.31 3.93 11.98
N THR A 311 4.13 4.52 12.10
CA THR A 311 3.84 5.54 13.11
C THR A 311 2.98 4.96 14.22
N HIS A 312 3.42 5.10 15.46
CA HIS A 312 2.72 4.69 16.66
C HIS A 312 2.42 5.90 17.54
N VAL A 313 1.17 6.07 17.90
CA VAL A 313 0.69 7.13 18.76
C VAL A 313 0.06 6.51 19.99
N ARG A 314 0.54 6.85 21.19
CA ARG A 314 -0.06 6.40 22.43
C ARG A 314 -1.00 7.47 22.97
N THR A 315 -2.24 7.10 23.26
CA THR A 315 -3.18 8.01 23.89
C THR A 315 -2.80 8.22 25.38
N ARG A 316 -2.97 9.44 25.88
CA ARG A 316 -2.73 9.73 27.29
C ARG A 316 -3.68 8.89 28.16
N ARG A 317 -3.20 8.49 29.33
CA ARG A 317 -3.99 7.79 30.34
C ARG A 317 -5.02 8.71 30.98
#